data_4c2378cfda2f3d44ee77635e953fcbd2
#
_entry.id   4c2378cfda2f3d44ee77635e953fcbd2
#
_cell.length_a   1.000
_cell.length_b   1.000
_cell.length_c   1.000
_cell.angle_alpha   90.00
_cell.angle_beta   90.00
_cell.angle_gamma   90.00
#
_symmetry.space_group_name_H-M   'P 1'
#
loop_
_entity.id
_entity.type
_entity.pdbx_description
1 polymer ?
#
loop_
_entity_poly.entity_id
_entity_poly.type
_entity_poly.pdbx_seq_one_letter_code
_entity_poly.pdbx_strand_id
1 'polypeptide(L)'
;MTVLYNTSKTIYGGYLSQSWNSSGGWINDASAFLFRLQYNGSSNPLKFPISQAGYAGNGNNNYGPTFGSGHDIHTFSGTINKSGNHFPLNGYVSGLGNAYNLNGQNSSTITNDSLQVTDLEVYSVIGKFFILHFDI
;
A
#
# COMPACT_ATOMS: atom_id res chain seq x y z
N MET A 1 7.55 -5.15 -2.13
CA MET A 1 6.33 -5.19 -1.30
C MET A 1 6.46 -4.21 -0.16
N THR A 2 5.41 -3.49 0.12
CA THR A 2 5.33 -2.53 1.24
C THR A 2 4.23 -2.97 2.19
N VAL A 3 4.55 -3.06 3.48
CA VAL A 3 3.63 -3.47 4.54
C VAL A 3 3.50 -2.34 5.55
N LEU A 4 2.28 -1.97 5.86
CA LEU A 4 1.93 -0.91 6.79
C LEU A 4 1.17 -1.49 7.99
N TYR A 5 1.61 -1.12 9.17
CA TYR A 5 0.98 -1.46 10.45
C TYR A 5 0.42 -0.17 11.03
N ASN A 6 -0.82 -0.18 11.51
CA ASN A 6 -1.42 1.03 12.06
C ASN A 6 -1.88 0.89 13.52
N THR A 7 -2.30 2.01 14.10
CA THR A 7 -2.75 2.07 15.50
C THR A 7 -4.04 1.27 15.77
N SER A 8 -4.77 0.91 14.72
CA SER A 8 -5.99 0.08 14.82
C SER A 8 -5.72 -1.42 14.66
N LYS A 9 -4.48 -1.86 14.85
CA LYS A 9 -4.07 -3.26 14.72
C LYS A 9 -4.47 -3.86 13.38
N THR A 10 -4.37 -3.07 12.32
CA THR A 10 -4.67 -3.46 10.95
C THR A 10 -3.39 -3.43 10.14
N ILE A 11 -3.22 -4.41 9.26
CA ILE A 11 -2.03 -4.58 8.41
C ILE A 11 -2.50 -4.57 6.97
N TYR A 12 -1.96 -3.64 6.19
CA TYR A 12 -2.29 -3.47 4.78
C TYR A 12 -1.07 -2.99 4.01
N GLY A 13 -1.18 -2.90 2.70
CA GLY A 13 -0.07 -2.43 1.87
C GLY A 13 -0.24 -2.72 0.41
N GLY A 14 0.89 -2.84 -0.29
CA GLY A 14 0.89 -3.07 -1.72
C GLY A 14 2.12 -3.82 -2.23
N TYR A 15 1.96 -4.38 -3.40
CA TYR A 15 2.99 -5.12 -4.12
C TYR A 15 3.17 -4.54 -5.52
N LEU A 16 4.43 -4.34 -5.90
CA LEU A 16 4.85 -4.12 -7.29
C LEU A 16 5.87 -5.19 -7.65
N SER A 17 5.75 -5.76 -8.85
CA SER A 17 6.78 -6.63 -9.42
C SER A 17 7.93 -5.83 -10.02
N GLN A 18 7.72 -4.55 -10.30
CA GLN A 18 8.72 -3.63 -10.81
C GLN A 18 9.43 -2.92 -9.67
N SER A 19 10.70 -2.57 -9.91
CA SER A 19 11.48 -1.78 -8.93
C SER A 19 10.97 -0.34 -8.84
N TRP A 20 10.99 0.20 -7.64
CA TRP A 20 10.87 1.63 -7.45
C TRP A 20 12.06 2.33 -8.12
N ASN A 21 11.79 3.30 -8.96
CA ASN A 21 12.83 4.12 -9.58
C ASN A 21 12.57 5.60 -9.29
N SER A 22 13.62 6.39 -9.36
CA SER A 22 13.56 7.83 -9.05
C SER A 22 13.31 8.68 -10.31
N SER A 23 12.78 8.10 -11.36
CA SER A 23 12.57 8.81 -12.64
C SER A 23 11.45 9.86 -12.58
N GLY A 24 10.63 9.82 -11.53
CA GLY A 24 9.50 10.73 -11.36
C GLY A 24 8.26 10.33 -12.15
N GLY A 25 8.31 9.22 -12.87
CA GLY A 25 7.22 8.74 -13.71
C GLY A 25 6.34 7.69 -13.06
N TRP A 26 5.28 7.36 -13.77
CA TRP A 26 4.40 6.25 -13.42
C TRP A 26 5.08 4.92 -13.66
N ILE A 27 4.78 3.95 -12.80
CA ILE A 27 5.28 2.58 -12.92
C ILE A 27 4.16 1.72 -13.50
N ASN A 28 4.44 1.09 -14.65
CA ASN A 28 3.52 0.16 -15.30
C ASN A 28 3.76 -1.25 -14.75
N ASP A 29 2.74 -1.85 -14.16
CA ASP A 29 2.85 -3.19 -13.58
C ASP A 29 1.48 -3.88 -13.57
N ALA A 30 1.28 -4.81 -14.49
CA ALA A 30 0.05 -5.60 -14.56
C ALA A 30 -0.08 -6.65 -13.43
N SER A 31 0.99 -6.90 -12.70
CA SER A 31 1.01 -7.86 -11.59
C SER A 31 0.81 -7.20 -10.23
N ALA A 32 0.70 -5.88 -10.18
CA ALA A 32 0.56 -5.13 -8.94
C ALA A 32 -0.78 -5.43 -8.25
N PHE A 33 -0.78 -5.34 -6.94
CA PHE A 33 -1.99 -5.42 -6.14
C PHE A 33 -1.82 -4.70 -4.80
N LEU A 34 -2.92 -4.25 -4.24
CA LEU A 34 -2.98 -3.85 -2.83
C LEU A 34 -3.54 -5.02 -2.02
N PHE A 35 -3.37 -4.94 -0.71
CA PHE A 35 -3.82 -6.00 0.19
C PHE A 35 -4.14 -5.48 1.59
N ARG A 36 -4.94 -6.25 2.30
CA ARG A 36 -5.07 -6.19 3.74
C ARG A 36 -4.80 -7.61 4.27
N LEU A 37 -3.95 -7.75 5.28
CA LEU A 37 -3.61 -9.04 5.89
C LEU A 37 -4.37 -9.27 7.18
N GLN A 38 -4.55 -8.22 7.96
CA GLN A 38 -5.12 -8.26 9.30
C GLN A 38 -6.07 -7.09 9.48
N TYR A 39 -7.17 -7.33 10.14
CA TYR A 39 -8.14 -6.31 10.51
C TYR A 39 -8.43 -6.39 12.00
N ASN A 40 -8.22 -5.28 12.72
CA ASN A 40 -8.47 -5.17 14.15
C ASN A 40 -7.87 -6.32 14.97
N GLY A 41 -6.64 -6.70 14.66
CA GLY A 41 -5.90 -7.73 15.38
C GLY A 41 -6.16 -9.17 14.92
N SER A 42 -7.08 -9.40 13.98
CA SER A 42 -7.42 -10.72 13.49
C SER A 42 -7.02 -10.91 12.04
N SER A 43 -6.51 -12.09 11.69
CA SER A 43 -6.18 -12.45 10.31
C SER A 43 -7.43 -12.36 9.44
N ASN A 44 -7.36 -11.55 8.39
CA ASN A 44 -8.46 -11.36 7.45
C ASN A 44 -7.91 -10.89 6.09
N PRO A 45 -7.23 -11.77 5.35
CA PRO A 45 -6.55 -11.38 4.12
C PRO A 45 -7.52 -11.07 2.99
N LEU A 46 -7.29 -9.93 2.34
CA LEU A 46 -7.98 -9.51 1.13
C LEU A 46 -6.94 -9.03 0.12
N LYS A 47 -7.21 -9.26 -1.15
CA LYS A 47 -6.36 -8.82 -2.27
C LYS A 47 -7.17 -7.93 -3.20
N PHE A 48 -6.56 -6.82 -3.61
CA PHE A 48 -7.16 -5.81 -4.48
C PHE A 48 -6.32 -5.71 -5.75
N PRO A 49 -6.75 -6.33 -6.85
CA PRO A 49 -5.96 -6.37 -8.08
C PRO A 49 -5.88 -5.01 -8.74
N ILE A 50 -4.83 -4.83 -9.55
CA ILE A 50 -4.67 -3.63 -10.37
C ILE A 50 -5.82 -3.55 -11.39
N SER A 51 -6.36 -2.36 -11.58
CA SER A 51 -7.34 -2.06 -12.63
C SER A 51 -6.79 -1.16 -13.72
N GLN A 52 -5.76 -0.35 -13.38
CA GLN A 52 -5.07 0.53 -14.33
C GLN A 52 -3.56 0.28 -14.24
N ALA A 53 -3.09 -0.74 -14.97
CA ALA A 53 -1.71 -1.21 -14.90
C ALA A 53 -0.67 -0.12 -15.19
N GLY A 54 -0.97 0.84 -16.04
CA GLY A 54 -0.08 1.95 -16.37
C GLY A 54 0.19 2.91 -15.20
N TYR A 55 -0.59 2.81 -14.14
CA TYR A 55 -0.52 3.69 -12.96
C TYR A 55 -0.37 2.87 -11.68
N ALA A 56 0.35 1.77 -11.73
CA ALA A 56 0.50 0.89 -10.56
C ALA A 56 1.26 1.56 -9.42
N GLY A 57 2.24 2.38 -9.73
CA GLY A 57 3.03 3.11 -8.72
C GLY A 57 3.57 4.42 -9.25
N ASN A 58 4.17 5.21 -8.37
CA ASN A 58 4.81 6.47 -8.70
C ASN A 58 6.27 6.47 -8.23
N GLY A 59 7.20 6.74 -9.15
CA GLY A 59 8.64 6.71 -8.92
C GLY A 59 9.24 8.05 -8.49
N ASN A 60 8.48 8.96 -7.90
CA ASN A 60 9.00 10.24 -7.44
C ASN A 60 10.05 10.04 -6.34
N ASN A 61 11.23 10.66 -6.48
CA ASN A 61 12.34 10.49 -5.54
C ASN A 61 12.12 11.12 -4.17
N ASN A 62 11.11 12.00 -4.03
CA ASN A 62 10.72 12.57 -2.75
C ASN A 62 9.64 11.77 -2.04
N TYR A 63 9.15 10.70 -2.65
CA TYR A 63 8.09 9.89 -2.10
C TYR A 63 8.65 8.58 -1.52
N GLY A 64 8.10 8.16 -0.41
CA GLY A 64 8.14 6.77 -0.01
C GLY A 64 7.29 5.92 -0.96
N PRO A 65 7.15 4.63 -0.71
CA PRO A 65 6.35 3.75 -1.56
C PRO A 65 4.96 4.34 -1.83
N THR A 66 4.62 4.47 -3.12
CA THR A 66 3.38 5.13 -3.57
C THR A 66 2.73 4.31 -4.67
N PHE A 67 1.48 3.93 -4.46
CA PHE A 67 0.70 3.08 -5.34
C PHE A 67 -0.44 3.88 -5.95
N GLY A 68 -0.67 3.67 -7.25
CA GLY A 68 -1.88 4.14 -7.91
C GLY A 68 -1.85 5.58 -8.44
N SER A 69 -2.76 5.83 -9.35
CA SER A 69 -3.06 7.14 -9.91
C SER A 69 -3.87 7.97 -8.90
N GLY A 70 -3.46 9.19 -8.64
CA GLY A 70 -4.05 10.00 -7.58
C GLY A 70 -3.72 9.46 -6.20
N HIS A 71 -2.75 8.55 -6.15
CA HIS A 71 -2.20 7.91 -4.95
C HIS A 71 -3.24 7.09 -4.19
N ASP A 72 -3.52 5.88 -4.66
CA ASP A 72 -4.31 4.90 -3.92
C ASP A 72 -3.75 4.71 -2.51
N ILE A 73 -2.43 4.54 -2.39
CA ILE A 73 -1.68 4.61 -1.13
C ILE A 73 -0.43 5.44 -1.35
N HIS A 74 -0.26 6.49 -0.58
CA HIS A 74 0.96 7.30 -0.55
C HIS A 74 1.52 7.27 0.88
N THR A 75 2.69 6.66 1.06
CA THR A 75 3.19 6.40 2.42
C THR A 75 3.71 7.66 3.11
N PHE A 76 4.63 8.38 2.47
CA PHE A 76 5.17 9.63 3.01
C PHE A 76 5.86 10.43 1.91
N SER A 77 6.07 11.72 2.16
CA SER A 77 6.90 12.60 1.35
C SER A 77 8.10 13.06 2.17
N GLY A 78 9.28 13.12 1.55
CA GLY A 78 10.50 13.52 2.24
C GLY A 78 10.93 12.52 3.30
N THR A 79 10.98 12.95 4.54
CA THR A 79 11.43 12.14 5.69
C THR A 79 10.26 11.77 6.58
N ILE A 80 10.24 10.53 7.07
CA ILE A 80 9.26 10.11 8.07
C ILE A 80 9.54 10.83 9.40
N ASN A 81 8.52 11.51 9.92
CA ASN A 81 8.55 12.14 11.24
C ASN A 81 7.51 11.47 12.13
N LYS A 82 7.97 10.63 13.06
CA LYS A 82 7.09 10.02 14.06
C LYS A 82 6.76 11.02 15.17
N SER A 83 5.48 11.12 15.51
CA SER A 83 4.99 11.76 16.72
C SER A 83 4.56 10.66 17.69
N GLY A 84 5.29 10.51 18.79
CA GLY A 84 5.14 9.32 19.62
C GLY A 84 5.61 8.07 18.87
N ASN A 85 4.71 7.08 18.70
CA ASN A 85 5.03 5.80 18.08
C ASN A 85 4.54 5.71 16.62
N HIS A 86 4.01 6.78 16.03
CA HIS A 86 3.37 6.71 14.72
C HIS A 86 3.62 7.95 13.89
N PHE A 87 3.36 7.81 12.58
CA PHE A 87 3.33 8.93 11.63
C PHE A 87 2.03 8.86 10.81
N PRO A 88 1.49 9.98 10.34
CA PRO A 88 0.33 9.96 9.46
C PRO A 88 0.73 9.44 8.08
N LEU A 89 -0.07 8.53 7.53
CA LEU A 89 0.04 8.12 6.14
C LEU A 89 -0.22 9.35 5.27
N ASN A 90 0.76 9.89 4.67
CA ASN A 90 0.82 11.18 3.96
C ASN A 90 -0.54 11.93 3.79
N GLY A 91 -1.23 12.12 4.90
CA GLY A 91 -2.45 12.90 5.01
C GLY A 91 -3.74 12.17 4.69
N TYR A 92 -3.79 11.25 3.69
CA TYR A 92 -5.06 10.66 3.30
C TYR A 92 -4.89 9.52 2.27
N VAL A 93 -5.98 8.79 2.08
CA VAL A 93 -6.12 7.76 1.05
C VAL A 93 -7.26 8.10 0.08
N SER A 94 -7.34 9.36 -0.35
CA SER A 94 -8.43 9.81 -1.21
C SER A 94 -8.41 9.20 -2.61
N GLY A 95 -7.24 8.76 -3.06
CA GLY A 95 -7.08 8.08 -4.34
C GLY A 95 -7.35 6.59 -4.30
N LEU A 96 -7.67 6.03 -3.12
CA LEU A 96 -7.89 4.60 -2.98
C LEU A 96 -9.06 4.13 -3.83
N GLY A 97 -8.81 3.18 -4.72
CA GLY A 97 -9.78 2.70 -5.70
C GLY A 97 -9.61 3.28 -7.10
N ASN A 98 -8.71 4.25 -7.30
CA ASN A 98 -8.50 4.85 -8.62
C ASN A 98 -7.79 3.90 -9.58
N ALA A 99 -6.72 3.25 -9.15
CA ALA A 99 -5.95 2.34 -9.99
C ALA A 99 -6.06 0.88 -9.57
N TYR A 100 -6.67 0.60 -8.44
CA TYR A 100 -6.86 -0.74 -7.90
C TYR A 100 -8.33 -1.03 -7.65
N ASN A 101 -8.74 -2.26 -7.95
CA ASN A 101 -10.13 -2.70 -7.70
C ASN A 101 -10.27 -3.13 -6.24
N LEU A 102 -11.03 -2.40 -5.48
CA LEU A 102 -11.22 -2.66 -4.05
C LEU A 102 -12.29 -3.70 -3.74
N ASN A 103 -12.97 -4.25 -4.76
CA ASN A 103 -13.98 -5.30 -4.59
C ASN A 103 -15.06 -4.95 -3.56
N GLY A 104 -15.53 -3.70 -3.58
CA GLY A 104 -16.55 -3.22 -2.66
C GLY A 104 -16.04 -2.72 -1.31
N GLN A 105 -14.74 -2.85 -1.03
CA GLN A 105 -14.12 -2.27 0.16
C GLN A 105 -13.87 -0.78 -0.03
N ASN A 106 -13.53 -0.08 1.05
CA ASN A 106 -13.20 1.33 1.04
C ASN A 106 -12.04 1.61 2.01
N SER A 107 -11.64 2.87 2.15
CA SER A 107 -10.54 3.26 3.04
C SER A 107 -10.79 2.82 4.48
N SER A 108 -12.02 2.97 4.96
CA SER A 108 -12.42 2.59 6.32
C SER A 108 -12.26 1.09 6.57
N THR A 109 -12.72 0.25 5.65
CA THR A 109 -12.64 -1.20 5.79
C THR A 109 -11.24 -1.76 5.51
N ILE A 110 -10.40 -1.05 4.78
CA ILE A 110 -9.01 -1.46 4.52
C ILE A 110 -8.10 -1.03 5.66
N THR A 111 -8.24 0.18 6.18
CA THR A 111 -7.35 0.74 7.20
C THR A 111 -7.92 0.67 8.62
N ASN A 112 -9.16 0.24 8.80
CA ASN A 112 -9.88 0.28 10.07
C ASN A 112 -9.88 1.69 10.69
N ASP A 113 -10.22 2.67 9.86
CA ASP A 113 -10.37 4.10 10.23
C ASP A 113 -9.11 4.74 10.84
N SER A 114 -7.93 4.15 10.65
CA SER A 114 -6.70 4.75 11.14
C SER A 114 -5.66 4.93 10.03
N LEU A 115 -5.26 6.17 9.81
CA LEU A 115 -4.15 6.54 8.96
C LEU A 115 -2.84 6.73 9.75
N GLN A 116 -2.84 6.42 11.04
CA GLN A 116 -1.66 6.51 11.89
C GLN A 116 -0.85 5.23 11.79
N VAL A 117 0.30 5.31 11.12
CA VAL A 117 1.17 4.17 10.84
C VAL A 117 2.18 4.01 11.97
N THR A 118 2.19 2.84 12.60
CA THR A 118 3.13 2.52 13.68
C THR A 118 4.43 1.92 13.14
N ASP A 119 4.36 1.22 12.01
CA ASP A 119 5.52 0.63 11.37
C ASP A 119 5.30 0.50 9.86
N LEU A 120 6.39 0.60 9.11
CA LEU A 120 6.42 0.43 7.67
C LEU A 120 7.60 -0.45 7.31
N GLU A 121 7.35 -1.51 6.54
CA GLU A 121 8.38 -2.42 6.07
C GLU A 121 8.35 -2.49 4.55
N VAL A 122 9.53 -2.55 3.94
CA VAL A 122 9.68 -2.72 2.50
C VAL A 122 10.51 -3.98 2.25
N TYR A 123 9.96 -4.90 1.47
CA TYR A 123 10.59 -6.18 1.17
C TYR A 123 10.87 -6.30 -0.32
N SER A 124 12.05 -6.85 -0.65
CA SER A 124 12.28 -7.45 -1.96
C SER A 124 11.58 -8.80 -2.01
N VAL A 125 10.80 -9.03 -3.05
CA VAL A 125 10.09 -10.31 -3.24
C VAL A 125 10.82 -11.12 -4.29
N ILE A 126 11.27 -12.30 -3.91
CA ILE A 126 11.98 -13.24 -4.79
C ILE A 126 11.10 -14.47 -4.98
N GLY A 127 10.67 -14.70 -6.24
CA GLY A 127 9.84 -15.84 -6.59
C GLY A 127 8.36 -15.67 -6.27
N LYS A 128 7.60 -16.77 -6.35
CA LYS A 128 6.13 -16.76 -6.28
C LYS A 128 5.55 -17.11 -4.91
N PHE A 129 6.36 -17.51 -3.96
CA PHE A 129 5.89 -18.01 -2.66
C PHE A 129 5.06 -16.99 -1.88
N PHE A 130 5.39 -15.74 -2.03
CA PHE A 130 4.71 -14.68 -1.34
C PHE A 130 3.23 -14.59 -1.69
N ILE A 131 2.87 -14.83 -2.95
CA ILE A 131 1.50 -14.73 -3.45
C ILE A 131 0.58 -15.76 -2.80
N LEU A 132 1.11 -16.91 -2.38
CA LEU A 132 0.34 -18.00 -1.77
C LEU A 132 -0.25 -17.62 -0.41
N HIS A 133 0.29 -16.63 0.27
CA HIS A 133 -0.25 -16.16 1.56
C HIS A 133 -1.62 -15.50 1.45
N PHE A 134 -2.04 -15.10 0.25
CA PHE A 134 -3.34 -14.47 0.01
C PHE A 134 -4.42 -15.46 -0.43
N ASP A 135 -4.06 -16.70 -0.69
CA ASP A 135 -4.99 -17.73 -1.15
C ASP A 135 -5.66 -18.50 0.01
N ILE A 136 -5.43 -18.06 1.22
CA ILE A 136 -5.92 -18.73 2.42
C ILE A 136 -7.26 -18.16 2.84
#